data_5273f2771ca9d198b1aa9d39941ad8fd
#
_entry.id   5273f2771ca9d198b1aa9d39941ad8fd
#
_cell.length_a   1.000
_cell.length_b   1.000
_cell.length_c   1.000
_cell.angle_alpha   90.00
_cell.angle_beta   90.00
_cell.angle_gamma   90.00
#
_symmetry.space_group_name_H-M   'P 1'
#
loop_
_entity.id
_entity.type
_entity.pdbx_description
1 polymer ?
#
loop_
_entity_poly.entity_id
_entity_poly.type
_entity_poly.pdbx_seq_one_letter_code
_entity_poly.pdbx_strand_id
1 'polypeptide(L)'
;RNTFLNAPQLMLATLQFKERPTLLAAGQLIGTEGYTAASAGGWLAGTNAARLALGKEPLILPITTMMGALFEFIRSAAPKHFQPMAPNFGIIPDLGVKIKSKPEKYGRYRDRSLVDLATWKKENLGIFIEEEKYR
;
A
#
# COMPACT_ATOMS: atom_id res chain seq x y z
N ARG A 1 14.55 -20.20 -5.21
CA ARG A 1 13.20 -19.60 -4.98
C ARG A 1 13.25 -18.76 -3.72
N ASN A 2 12.64 -17.59 -3.75
CA ASN A 2 12.58 -16.74 -2.57
C ASN A 2 11.53 -17.26 -1.58
N THR A 3 11.84 -17.17 -0.29
CA THR A 3 10.90 -17.49 0.78
C THR A 3 9.96 -16.32 1.01
N PHE A 4 8.68 -16.58 1.20
CA PHE A 4 7.67 -15.60 1.60
C PHE A 4 6.68 -16.21 2.59
N LEU A 5 6.06 -15.35 3.38
CA LEU A 5 5.04 -15.73 4.36
C LEU A 5 3.67 -15.84 3.70
N ASN A 6 2.78 -16.63 4.27
CA ASN A 6 1.35 -16.56 3.92
C ASN A 6 0.73 -15.30 4.54
N ALA A 7 1.09 -14.15 3.97
CA ALA A 7 0.76 -12.85 4.52
C ALA A 7 -0.75 -12.61 4.74
N PRO A 8 -1.68 -13.08 3.87
CA PRO A 8 -3.11 -12.94 4.13
C PRO A 8 -3.58 -13.55 5.46
N GLN A 9 -2.95 -14.63 5.90
CA GLN A 9 -3.25 -15.23 7.20
C GLN A 9 -2.63 -14.46 8.37
N LEU A 10 -1.45 -13.89 8.17
CA LEU A 10 -0.57 -13.41 9.23
C LEU A 10 -0.58 -11.89 9.42
N MET A 11 -0.89 -11.11 8.36
CA MET A 11 -0.61 -9.67 8.32
C MET A 11 -1.88 -8.82 8.31
N LEU A 12 -1.75 -7.60 8.84
CA LEU A 12 -2.70 -6.50 8.68
C LEU A 12 -2.24 -5.56 7.55
N ALA A 13 -3.12 -4.69 7.07
CA ALA A 13 -2.78 -3.67 6.08
C ALA A 13 -1.76 -2.63 6.58
N THR A 14 -1.58 -2.55 7.89
CA THR A 14 -0.54 -1.75 8.58
C THR A 14 0.85 -2.40 8.55
N LEU A 15 0.98 -3.59 7.98
CA LEU A 15 2.16 -4.46 7.95
C LEU A 15 2.58 -5.01 9.32
N GLN A 16 1.65 -5.01 10.28
CA GLN A 16 1.80 -5.69 11.56
C GLN A 16 1.39 -7.16 11.46
N PHE A 17 2.00 -8.01 12.27
CA PHE A 17 1.49 -9.36 12.50
C PHE A 17 0.22 -9.32 13.35
N LYS A 18 -0.82 -10.05 12.97
CA LYS A 18 -2.10 -10.13 13.69
C LYS A 18 -1.94 -10.58 15.14
N GLU A 19 -1.13 -11.63 15.37
CA GLU A 19 -0.92 -12.21 16.70
C GLU A 19 0.19 -11.51 17.50
N ARG A 20 1.00 -10.68 16.85
CA ARG A 20 2.09 -9.91 17.48
C ARG A 20 2.12 -8.49 16.93
N PRO A 21 1.20 -7.61 17.37
CA PRO A 21 1.05 -6.27 16.80
C PRO A 21 2.28 -5.36 16.91
N THR A 22 3.24 -5.69 17.76
CA THR A 22 4.53 -4.98 17.87
C THR A 22 5.57 -5.44 16.86
N LEU A 23 5.29 -6.53 16.13
CA LEU A 23 6.16 -7.05 15.08
C LEU A 23 5.61 -6.65 13.72
N LEU A 24 6.47 -6.10 12.88
CA LEU A 24 6.15 -5.70 11.51
C LEU A 24 7.08 -6.42 10.53
N ALA A 25 6.62 -6.61 9.31
CA ALA A 25 7.44 -7.13 8.23
C ALA A 25 7.12 -6.40 6.92
N ALA A 26 8.08 -6.36 6.01
CA ALA A 26 7.95 -5.70 4.72
C ALA A 26 8.77 -6.41 3.63
N GLY A 27 8.62 -5.95 2.40
CA GLY A 27 9.39 -6.42 1.26
C GLY A 27 8.98 -7.81 0.79
N GLN A 28 9.90 -8.50 0.17
CA GLN A 28 9.64 -9.80 -0.45
C GLN A 28 9.13 -10.86 0.53
N LEU A 29 9.53 -10.76 1.79
CA LEU A 29 9.08 -11.68 2.84
C LEU A 29 7.56 -11.71 3.00
N ILE A 30 6.88 -10.59 2.81
CA ILE A 30 5.41 -10.49 2.89
C ILE A 30 4.70 -10.64 1.52
N GLY A 31 5.46 -10.92 0.47
CA GLY A 31 4.91 -11.15 -0.87
C GLY A 31 4.87 -9.92 -1.78
N THR A 32 5.61 -8.85 -1.47
CA THR A 32 5.80 -7.75 -2.44
C THR A 32 6.96 -8.06 -3.38
N GLU A 33 6.75 -7.86 -4.69
CA GLU A 33 7.80 -7.99 -5.69
C GLU A 33 8.23 -6.64 -6.25
N GLY A 34 9.53 -6.50 -6.48
CA GLY A 34 10.17 -5.30 -7.04
C GLY A 34 10.69 -4.33 -5.98
N TYR A 35 11.79 -3.64 -6.33
CA TYR A 35 12.49 -2.74 -5.40
C TYR A 35 11.61 -1.59 -4.88
N THR A 36 10.82 -0.99 -5.75
CA THR A 36 9.91 0.11 -5.37
C THR A 36 8.88 -0.35 -4.35
N ALA A 37 8.29 -1.53 -4.55
CA ALA A 37 7.30 -2.09 -3.63
C ALA A 37 7.95 -2.47 -2.28
N ALA A 38 9.13 -3.06 -2.30
CA ALA A 38 9.87 -3.41 -1.10
C ALA A 38 10.27 -2.16 -0.31
N SER A 39 10.75 -1.11 -0.99
CA SER A 39 11.10 0.17 -0.36
C SER A 39 9.89 0.87 0.27
N ALA A 40 8.76 0.92 -0.45
CA ALA A 40 7.52 1.51 0.08
C ALA A 40 6.99 0.72 1.29
N GLY A 41 7.08 -0.62 1.24
CA GLY A 41 6.74 -1.47 2.36
C GLY A 41 7.64 -1.22 3.57
N GLY A 42 8.95 -1.12 3.37
CA GLY A 42 9.92 -0.78 4.41
C GLY A 42 9.64 0.58 5.04
N TRP A 43 9.32 1.60 4.21
CA TRP A 43 8.92 2.91 4.70
C TRP A 43 7.66 2.84 5.57
N LEU A 44 6.60 2.16 5.11
CA LEU A 44 5.35 2.06 5.87
C LEU A 44 5.56 1.28 7.18
N ALA A 45 6.24 0.14 7.13
CA ALA A 45 6.53 -0.67 8.31
C ALA A 45 7.38 0.09 9.33
N GLY A 46 8.44 0.79 8.90
CA GLY A 46 9.30 1.61 9.75
C GLY A 46 8.54 2.80 10.37
N THR A 47 7.72 3.49 9.58
CA THR A 47 6.86 4.57 10.06
C THR A 47 5.87 4.06 11.11
N ASN A 48 5.23 2.92 10.85
CA ASN A 48 4.27 2.32 11.79
C ASN A 48 4.96 1.80 13.05
N ALA A 49 6.15 1.22 12.95
CA ALA A 49 6.93 0.83 14.13
C ALA A 49 7.25 2.04 15.04
N ALA A 50 7.69 3.14 14.45
CA ALA A 50 7.94 4.39 15.19
C ALA A 50 6.66 4.95 15.81
N ARG A 51 5.53 4.94 15.07
CA ARG A 51 4.25 5.41 15.59
C ARG A 51 3.77 4.57 16.78
N LEU A 52 3.86 3.25 16.69
CA LEU A 52 3.52 2.34 17.79
C LEU A 52 4.39 2.58 19.02
N ALA A 53 5.70 2.78 18.85
CA ALA A 53 6.60 3.12 19.94
C ALA A 53 6.26 4.45 20.62
N LEU A 54 5.63 5.38 19.89
CA LEU A 54 5.15 6.67 20.39
C LEU A 54 3.68 6.63 20.87
N GLY A 55 3.06 5.46 20.94
CA GLY A 55 1.65 5.30 21.33
C GLY A 55 0.65 5.87 20.32
N LYS A 56 1.05 6.00 19.04
CA LYS A 56 0.19 6.52 17.95
C LYS A 56 -0.37 5.37 17.11
N GLU A 57 -1.57 5.59 16.55
CA GLU A 57 -2.18 4.63 15.64
C GLU A 57 -1.33 4.41 14.38
N PRO A 58 -1.14 3.15 13.94
CA PRO A 58 -0.44 2.84 12.70
C PRO A 58 -1.22 3.33 11.48
N LEU A 59 -0.50 3.62 10.41
CA LEU A 59 -1.03 4.15 9.16
C LEU A 59 -1.41 3.03 8.19
N ILE A 60 -2.46 3.26 7.42
CA ILE A 60 -2.86 2.47 6.25
C ILE A 60 -2.86 3.41 5.05
N LEU A 61 -2.24 3.01 3.95
CA LEU A 61 -2.24 3.80 2.72
C LEU A 61 -3.60 3.72 2.01
N PRO A 62 -4.05 4.77 1.31
CA PRO A 62 -5.29 4.73 0.54
C PRO A 62 -5.24 3.62 -0.52
N ILE A 63 -6.28 2.79 -0.58
CA ILE A 63 -6.38 1.68 -1.55
C ILE A 63 -6.45 2.14 -3.00
N THR A 64 -6.70 3.42 -3.24
CA THR A 64 -6.68 4.04 -4.57
C THR A 64 -5.27 4.36 -5.05
N THR A 65 -4.27 4.25 -4.17
CA THR A 65 -2.85 4.30 -4.54
C THR A 65 -2.34 2.90 -4.90
N MET A 66 -1.30 2.83 -5.75
CA MET A 66 -0.71 1.56 -6.16
C MET A 66 -0.21 0.74 -4.96
N MET A 67 0.44 1.39 -4.00
CA MET A 67 0.98 0.69 -2.81
C MET A 67 -0.12 0.33 -1.81
N GLY A 68 -1.10 1.21 -1.61
CA GLY A 68 -2.26 0.90 -0.76
C GLY A 68 -3.04 -0.31 -1.30
N ALA A 69 -3.27 -0.36 -2.62
CA ALA A 69 -3.91 -1.51 -3.27
C ALA A 69 -3.08 -2.80 -3.12
N LEU A 70 -1.75 -2.71 -3.23
CA LEU A 70 -0.88 -3.87 -3.06
C LEU A 70 -0.92 -4.41 -1.63
N PHE A 71 -0.83 -3.56 -0.61
CA PHE A 71 -0.89 -4.01 0.78
C PHE A 71 -2.27 -4.53 1.17
N GLU A 72 -3.33 -3.96 0.59
CA GLU A 72 -4.68 -4.50 0.75
C GLU A 72 -4.81 -5.89 0.08
N PHE A 73 -4.27 -6.07 -1.13
CA PHE A 73 -4.20 -7.38 -1.78
C PHE A 73 -3.46 -8.40 -0.90
N ILE A 74 -2.28 -8.05 -0.39
CA ILE A 74 -1.48 -8.93 0.47
C ILE A 74 -2.29 -9.36 1.71
N ARG A 75 -3.06 -8.45 2.32
CA ARG A 75 -3.89 -8.74 3.47
C ARG A 75 -5.12 -9.60 3.16
N SER A 76 -5.75 -9.35 2.01
CA SER A 76 -7.09 -9.85 1.69
C SER A 76 -7.14 -11.00 0.69
N ALA A 77 -6.02 -11.33 0.05
CA ALA A 77 -5.95 -12.44 -0.91
C ALA A 77 -6.34 -13.78 -0.27
N ALA A 78 -6.87 -14.70 -1.09
CA ALA A 78 -7.18 -16.04 -0.62
C ALA A 78 -5.90 -16.78 -0.20
N PRO A 79 -5.76 -17.19 1.07
CA PRO A 79 -4.49 -17.75 1.60
C PRO A 79 -4.00 -18.97 0.84
N LYS A 80 -4.94 -19.81 0.36
CA LYS A 80 -4.64 -21.05 -0.36
C LYS A 80 -3.91 -20.81 -1.68
N HIS A 81 -4.14 -19.65 -2.31
CA HIS A 81 -3.63 -19.32 -3.64
C HIS A 81 -2.73 -18.08 -3.63
N PHE A 82 -2.34 -17.62 -2.44
CA PHE A 82 -1.50 -16.45 -2.31
C PHE A 82 -0.14 -16.66 -2.96
N GLN A 83 0.24 -15.73 -3.81
CA GLN A 83 1.55 -15.64 -4.45
C GLN A 83 2.06 -14.21 -4.35
N PRO A 84 3.38 -14.02 -4.25
CA PRO A 84 3.97 -12.70 -4.34
C PRO A 84 3.51 -11.95 -5.58
N MET A 85 3.32 -10.63 -5.45
CA MET A 85 2.81 -9.78 -6.51
C MET A 85 3.60 -8.49 -6.64
N ALA A 86 3.89 -8.12 -7.88
CA ALA A 86 4.36 -6.79 -8.22
C ALA A 86 3.18 -5.80 -8.33
N PRO A 87 3.42 -4.50 -8.05
CA PRO A 87 2.41 -3.47 -8.24
C PRO A 87 1.88 -3.47 -9.68
N ASN A 88 0.57 -3.44 -9.85
CA ASN A 88 -0.06 -3.39 -11.15
C ASN A 88 -1.46 -2.75 -11.09
N PHE A 89 -1.96 -2.25 -12.23
CA PHE A 89 -3.26 -1.58 -12.28
C PHE A 89 -4.46 -2.52 -12.05
N GLY A 90 -4.28 -3.83 -12.13
CA GLY A 90 -5.37 -4.80 -11.96
C GLY A 90 -5.86 -4.93 -10.52
N ILE A 91 -5.07 -4.50 -9.53
CA ILE A 91 -5.43 -4.55 -8.11
C ILE A 91 -5.99 -3.21 -7.59
N ILE A 92 -5.92 -2.14 -8.38
CA ILE A 92 -6.47 -0.83 -7.97
C ILE A 92 -8.00 -0.87 -8.14
N PRO A 93 -8.78 -0.36 -7.17
CA PRO A 93 -10.24 -0.28 -7.27
C PRO A 93 -10.68 0.42 -8.55
N ASP A 94 -11.72 -0.10 -9.20
CA ASP A 94 -12.25 0.43 -10.45
C ASP A 94 -12.67 1.91 -10.33
N LEU A 95 -12.67 2.60 -11.47
CA LEU A 95 -13.08 4.01 -11.55
C LEU A 95 -14.59 4.20 -11.55
N GLY A 96 -15.38 3.11 -11.66
CA GLY A 96 -16.83 3.17 -11.79
C GLY A 96 -17.33 3.66 -13.17
N VAL A 97 -16.42 3.93 -14.09
CA VAL A 97 -16.73 4.40 -15.45
C VAL A 97 -15.95 3.60 -16.49
N LYS A 98 -16.60 3.32 -17.62
CA LYS A 98 -16.00 2.54 -18.71
C LYS A 98 -15.16 3.46 -19.59
N ILE A 99 -13.84 3.27 -19.57
CA ILE A 99 -12.89 4.04 -20.37
C ILE A 99 -12.22 3.08 -21.35
N LYS A 100 -12.36 3.35 -22.66
CA LYS A 100 -11.81 2.51 -23.74
C LYS A 100 -10.31 2.71 -23.92
N SER A 101 -9.82 3.93 -23.78
CA SER A 101 -8.41 4.28 -23.94
C SER A 101 -7.61 3.88 -22.70
N LYS A 102 -6.63 2.98 -22.85
CA LYS A 102 -5.72 2.60 -21.76
C LYS A 102 -4.93 3.79 -21.18
N PRO A 103 -4.32 4.67 -22.01
CA PRO A 103 -3.63 5.84 -21.50
C PRO A 103 -4.53 6.75 -20.67
N GLU A 104 -5.74 7.01 -21.15
CA GLU A 104 -6.73 7.81 -20.40
C GLU A 104 -7.12 7.14 -19.10
N LYS A 105 -7.41 5.84 -19.11
CA LYS A 105 -7.75 5.06 -17.91
C LYS A 105 -6.63 5.14 -16.86
N TYR A 106 -5.39 4.96 -17.28
CA TYR A 106 -4.23 5.04 -16.37
C TYR A 106 -3.98 6.46 -15.87
N GLY A 107 -4.21 7.47 -16.69
CA GLY A 107 -4.20 8.87 -16.27
C GLY A 107 -5.19 9.16 -15.16
N ARG A 108 -6.42 8.68 -15.29
CA ARG A 108 -7.46 8.85 -14.25
C ARG A 108 -7.15 8.09 -12.95
N TYR A 109 -6.57 6.91 -13.02
CA TYR A 109 -6.07 6.22 -11.83
C TYR A 109 -4.98 7.03 -11.12
N ARG A 110 -4.01 7.57 -11.88
CA ARG A 110 -2.96 8.43 -11.35
C ARG A 110 -3.55 9.66 -10.66
N ASP A 111 -4.44 10.37 -11.34
CA ASP A 111 -5.00 11.64 -10.84
C ASP A 111 -5.81 11.39 -9.54
N ARG A 112 -6.65 10.37 -9.50
CA ARG A 112 -7.35 9.96 -8.29
C ARG A 112 -6.37 9.61 -7.16
N SER A 113 -5.35 8.83 -7.46
CA SER A 113 -4.33 8.42 -6.49
C SER A 113 -3.60 9.61 -5.88
N LEU A 114 -3.24 10.61 -6.68
CA LEU A 114 -2.55 11.81 -6.21
C LEU A 114 -3.44 12.66 -5.29
N VAL A 115 -4.71 12.85 -5.65
CA VAL A 115 -5.68 13.57 -4.82
C VAL A 115 -5.90 12.87 -3.48
N ASP A 116 -6.15 11.56 -3.50
CA ASP A 116 -6.39 10.79 -2.28
C ASP A 116 -5.14 10.73 -1.38
N LEU A 117 -3.96 10.63 -1.99
CA LEU A 117 -2.70 10.65 -1.25
C LEU A 117 -2.44 12.02 -0.61
N ALA A 118 -2.75 13.11 -1.30
CA ALA A 118 -2.61 14.46 -0.75
C ALA A 118 -3.54 14.65 0.46
N THR A 119 -4.80 14.26 0.36
CA THR A 119 -5.77 14.28 1.46
C THR A 119 -5.29 13.42 2.64
N TRP A 120 -4.87 12.20 2.35
CA TRP A 120 -4.35 11.29 3.37
C TRP A 120 -3.12 11.84 4.11
N LYS A 121 -2.18 12.46 3.38
CA LYS A 121 -1.00 13.10 3.98
C LYS A 121 -1.39 14.23 4.92
N LYS A 122 -2.35 15.06 4.52
CA LYS A 122 -2.86 16.15 5.36
C LYS A 122 -3.47 15.61 6.65
N GLU A 123 -4.30 14.57 6.56
CA GLU A 123 -5.02 14.01 7.70
C GLU A 123 -4.11 13.24 8.67
N ASN A 124 -3.10 12.52 8.14
CA ASN A 124 -2.32 11.57 8.93
C ASN A 124 -0.93 12.07 9.31
N LEU A 125 -0.32 12.92 8.51
CA LEU A 125 1.06 13.38 8.69
C LEU A 125 1.16 14.88 8.93
N GLY A 126 0.07 15.63 8.76
CA GLY A 126 0.08 17.10 8.82
C GLY A 126 0.91 17.76 7.71
N ILE A 127 1.21 17.01 6.63
CA ILE A 127 2.01 17.51 5.51
C ILE A 127 1.08 18.13 4.48
N PHE A 128 1.25 19.43 4.22
CA PHE A 128 0.61 20.12 3.12
C PHE A 128 1.52 20.04 1.90
N ILE A 129 0.99 19.59 0.77
CA ILE A 129 1.69 19.67 -0.51
C ILE A 129 1.23 20.99 -1.16
N GLU A 130 2.14 21.94 -1.28
CA GLU A 130 1.92 23.10 -2.14
C GLU A 130 1.92 22.59 -3.59
N GLU A 131 0.79 22.71 -4.28
CA GLU A 131 0.58 22.19 -5.66
C GLU A 131 1.49 22.83 -6.72
N GLU A 132 2.13 23.96 -6.40
CA GLU A 132 2.92 24.75 -7.36
C GLU A 132 4.30 24.17 -7.71
N LYS A 133 4.78 23.16 -7.02
CA LYS A 133 6.18 22.68 -7.17
C LYS A 133 6.38 21.57 -8.20
N TYR A 134 5.33 21.10 -8.87
CA TYR A 134 5.39 19.97 -9.81
C TYR A 134 4.69 20.22 -11.15
N ARG A 135 4.52 21.50 -11.52
CA ARG A 135 4.10 21.88 -12.87
C ARG A 135 5.28 22.18 -13.78
#